data_f09da54b8d0a14bb56b1fe2799687b50
#
_entry.id   f09da54b8d0a14bb56b1fe2799687b50
#
_cell.length_a   1.000
_cell.length_b   1.000
_cell.length_c   1.000
_cell.angle_alpha   90.00
_cell.angle_beta   90.00
_cell.angle_gamma   90.00
#
_symmetry.space_group_name_H-M   'P 1'
#
loop_
_entity.id
_entity.type
_entity.pdbx_description
1 polymer ?
#
loop_
_entity_poly.entity_id
_entity_poly.type
_entity_poly.pdbx_seq_one_letter_code
_entity_poly.pdbx_strand_id
1 'polypeptide(L)'
;MSGYSVKELEKINNAEVLKKENERNGIYYCTRDDANYPQSLRGIKNSPALIYYRGNIKIANDYKSIAVIGSRKCSEYGKQLSYETSKYLTQKGINIVNGLALGCDTFALRGALDNNGR
;
A
#
# COMPACT_ATOMS: atom_id res chain seq x y z
N MET A 1 39.56 -9.81 10.78
CA MET A 1 38.54 -9.03 10.06
C MET A 1 37.63 -9.97 9.30
N SER A 2 36.36 -10.00 9.67
CA SER A 2 35.40 -10.80 8.96
C SER A 2 35.00 -10.09 7.67
N GLY A 3 35.47 -10.58 6.54
CA GLY A 3 34.98 -10.16 5.24
C GLY A 3 33.74 -10.96 4.82
N TYR A 4 32.96 -10.41 3.91
CA TYR A 4 31.89 -11.16 3.26
C TYR A 4 32.47 -12.21 2.32
N SER A 5 31.81 -13.38 2.20
CA SER A 5 32.12 -14.36 1.17
C SER A 5 31.79 -13.81 -0.22
N VAL A 6 32.35 -14.42 -1.28
CA VAL A 6 32.02 -14.04 -2.66
C VAL A 6 30.52 -14.10 -2.93
N LYS A 7 29.83 -15.17 -2.44
CA LYS A 7 28.38 -15.30 -2.59
C LYS A 7 27.60 -14.20 -1.85
N GLU A 8 28.06 -13.79 -0.68
CA GLU A 8 27.45 -12.70 0.07
C GLU A 8 27.63 -11.36 -0.65
N LEU A 9 28.82 -11.09 -1.20
CA LEU A 9 29.09 -9.90 -1.99
C LEU A 9 28.24 -9.84 -3.27
N GLU A 10 28.06 -10.97 -3.94
CA GLU A 10 27.18 -11.08 -5.12
C GLU A 10 25.72 -10.77 -4.75
N LYS A 11 25.24 -11.30 -3.63
CA LYS A 11 23.87 -11.01 -3.13
C LYS A 11 23.68 -9.54 -2.80
N ILE A 12 24.65 -8.90 -2.15
CA ILE A 12 24.61 -7.47 -1.81
C ILE A 12 24.59 -6.64 -3.09
N ASN A 13 25.47 -6.97 -4.06
CA ASN A 13 25.52 -6.26 -5.34
C ASN A 13 24.21 -6.40 -6.13
N ASN A 14 23.63 -7.61 -6.17
CA ASN A 14 22.34 -7.86 -6.81
C ASN A 14 21.19 -7.11 -6.15
N ALA A 15 21.20 -7.00 -4.82
CA ALA A 15 20.20 -6.23 -4.07
C ALA A 15 20.29 -4.73 -4.40
N GLU A 16 21.48 -4.17 -4.50
CA GLU A 16 21.68 -2.77 -4.89
C GLU A 16 21.25 -2.49 -6.32
N VAL A 17 21.54 -3.39 -7.26
CA VAL A 17 21.08 -3.30 -8.66
C VAL A 17 19.57 -3.33 -8.72
N LEU A 18 18.93 -4.25 -7.99
CA LEU A 18 17.47 -4.35 -7.92
C LEU A 18 16.83 -3.10 -7.32
N LYS A 19 17.42 -2.55 -6.28
CA LYS A 19 16.97 -1.30 -5.67
C LYS A 19 16.97 -0.15 -6.67
N LYS A 20 18.06 0.03 -7.42
CA LYS A 20 18.17 1.08 -8.43
C LYS A 20 17.16 0.89 -9.56
N GLU A 21 16.97 -0.33 -10.01
CA GLU A 21 15.97 -0.66 -11.03
C GLU A 21 14.55 -0.38 -10.55
N ASN A 22 14.23 -0.76 -9.32
CA ASN A 22 12.95 -0.46 -8.71
C ASN A 22 12.71 1.05 -8.61
N GLU A 23 13.69 1.83 -8.16
CA GLU A 23 13.60 3.28 -8.06
C GLU A 23 13.33 3.94 -9.43
N ARG A 24 13.95 3.45 -10.50
CA ARG A 24 13.68 3.91 -11.88
C ARG A 24 12.22 3.67 -12.28
N ASN A 25 11.60 2.62 -11.75
CA ASN A 25 10.20 2.26 -11.99
C ASN A 25 9.24 2.86 -10.96
N GLY A 26 9.72 3.76 -10.09
CA GLY A 26 8.91 4.40 -9.06
C GLY A 26 8.53 3.46 -7.92
N ILE A 27 9.28 2.38 -7.72
CA ILE A 27 9.08 1.40 -6.65
C ILE A 27 10.11 1.67 -5.56
N TYR A 28 9.64 1.92 -4.36
CA TYR A 28 10.46 2.16 -3.18
C TYR A 28 10.21 1.10 -2.13
N TYR A 29 11.03 1.06 -1.08
CA TYR A 29 10.79 0.17 0.05
C TYR A 29 10.99 0.92 1.38
N CYS A 30 10.37 0.41 2.41
CA CYS A 30 10.68 0.77 3.79
C CYS A 30 10.72 -0.47 4.66
N THR A 31 11.49 -0.38 5.73
CA THR A 31 11.59 -1.43 6.75
C THR A 31 10.84 -1.01 8.01
N ARG A 32 10.64 -1.96 8.92
CA ARG A 32 9.99 -1.71 10.22
C ARG A 32 10.65 -0.59 11.03
N ASP A 33 11.96 -0.36 10.84
CA ASP A 33 12.73 0.63 11.58
C ASP A 33 12.63 2.03 10.97
N ASP A 34 12.11 2.14 9.76
CA ASP A 34 11.98 3.42 9.08
C ASP A 34 10.78 4.22 9.61
N ALA A 35 10.95 5.54 9.71
CA ALA A 35 9.90 6.43 10.22
C ALA A 35 8.62 6.44 9.36
N ASN A 36 8.75 6.18 8.07
CA ASN A 36 7.63 6.15 7.13
C ASN A 36 6.91 4.80 7.06
N TYR A 37 7.35 3.80 7.82
CA TYR A 37 6.65 2.52 7.92
C TYR A 37 5.25 2.75 8.51
N PRO A 38 4.18 2.17 7.93
CA PRO A 38 2.83 2.33 8.45
C PRO A 38 2.71 1.89 9.91
N GLN A 39 2.36 2.81 10.80
CA GLN A 39 2.27 2.55 12.24
C GLN A 39 1.24 1.48 12.58
N SER A 40 0.15 1.44 11.83
CA SER A 40 -0.90 0.43 12.00
C SER A 40 -0.41 -1.00 11.80
N LEU A 41 0.68 -1.19 11.06
CA LEU A 41 1.28 -2.51 10.84
C LEU A 41 2.28 -2.91 11.93
N ARG A 42 2.88 -1.97 12.65
CA ARG A 42 3.86 -2.30 13.70
C ARG A 42 3.28 -3.09 14.84
N GLY A 43 2.03 -2.83 15.18
CA GLY A 43 1.37 -3.46 16.32
C GLY A 43 0.80 -4.85 16.05
N ILE A 44 0.81 -5.32 14.81
CA ILE A 44 0.23 -6.62 14.48
C ILE A 44 1.28 -7.74 14.57
N LYS A 45 0.82 -8.93 14.94
CA LYS A 45 1.64 -10.14 14.91
C LYS A 45 2.04 -10.43 13.46
N ASN A 46 3.30 -10.77 13.23
CA ASN A 46 3.84 -11.06 11.89
C ASN A 46 3.78 -9.87 10.92
N SER A 47 3.95 -8.65 11.41
CA SER A 47 4.08 -7.49 10.54
C SER A 47 5.23 -7.68 9.54
N PRO A 48 5.06 -7.26 8.27
CA PRO A 48 6.13 -7.39 7.27
C PRO A 48 7.40 -6.66 7.71
N ALA A 49 8.55 -7.31 7.56
CA ALA A 49 9.85 -6.66 7.83
C ALA A 49 10.20 -5.60 6.78
N LEU A 50 9.71 -5.80 5.56
CA LEU A 50 9.95 -4.95 4.40
C LEU A 50 8.64 -4.76 3.63
N ILE A 51 8.39 -3.54 3.19
CA ILE A 51 7.24 -3.19 2.34
C ILE A 51 7.75 -2.49 1.09
N TYR A 52 7.37 -2.98 -0.08
CA TYR A 52 7.53 -2.24 -1.32
C TYR A 52 6.30 -1.39 -1.59
N TYR A 53 6.50 -0.20 -2.14
CA TYR A 53 5.39 0.71 -2.42
C TYR A 53 5.65 1.61 -3.63
N ARG A 54 4.60 2.15 -4.17
CA ARG A 54 4.61 3.27 -5.13
C ARG A 54 3.81 4.43 -4.56
N GLY A 55 4.17 5.63 -4.96
CA GLY A 55 3.48 6.83 -4.51
C GLY A 55 3.91 7.29 -3.13
N ASN A 56 3.02 7.88 -2.39
CA ASN A 56 3.31 8.50 -1.10
C ASN A 56 2.85 7.65 0.08
N ILE A 57 3.76 6.86 0.65
CA ILE A 57 3.45 6.00 1.80
C ILE A 57 3.08 6.77 3.08
N LYS A 58 3.47 8.04 3.18
CA LYS A 58 3.18 8.87 4.37
C LYS A 58 1.69 9.03 4.63
N ILE A 59 0.86 8.92 3.60
CA ILE A 59 -0.59 9.02 3.76
C ILE A 59 -1.14 7.95 4.71
N ALA A 60 -0.49 6.80 4.83
CA ALA A 60 -0.90 5.74 5.75
C ALA A 60 -0.78 6.15 7.22
N ASN A 61 0.17 7.04 7.55
CA ASN A 61 0.38 7.55 8.90
C ASN A 61 -0.30 8.90 9.15
N ASP A 62 -0.42 9.73 8.13
CA ASP A 62 -0.91 11.10 8.25
C ASP A 62 -2.44 11.18 8.37
N TYR A 63 -3.15 10.15 7.95
CA TYR A 63 -4.61 10.12 7.89
C TYR A 63 -5.17 8.82 8.43
N LYS A 64 -6.40 8.86 8.91
CA LYS A 64 -7.14 7.65 9.26
C LYS A 64 -7.49 6.88 8.01
N SER A 65 -7.49 5.57 8.10
CA SER A 65 -7.79 4.66 6.99
C SER A 65 -8.93 3.72 7.36
N ILE A 66 -9.80 3.47 6.38
CA ILE A 66 -10.87 2.47 6.51
C ILE A 66 -10.78 1.52 5.31
N ALA A 67 -10.88 0.23 5.59
CA ALA A 67 -10.97 -0.77 4.55
C ALA A 67 -12.38 -0.83 3.99
N VAL A 68 -12.52 -0.65 2.67
CA VAL A 68 -13.78 -0.86 1.95
C VAL A 68 -13.53 -1.97 0.93
N ILE A 69 -13.99 -3.15 1.27
CA ILE A 69 -13.72 -4.40 0.55
C ILE A 69 -15.02 -5.12 0.22
N GLY A 70 -14.94 -6.05 -0.71
CA GLY A 70 -16.08 -6.90 -1.03
C GLY A 70 -15.79 -7.92 -2.11
N SER A 71 -16.84 -8.54 -2.60
CA SER A 71 -16.76 -9.60 -3.60
C SER A 71 -16.22 -9.10 -4.94
N ARG A 72 -15.44 -9.96 -5.61
CA ARG A 72 -15.02 -9.73 -7.01
C ARG A 72 -16.19 -9.76 -7.97
N LYS A 73 -17.17 -10.62 -7.70
CA LYS A 73 -18.44 -10.71 -8.42
C LYS A 73 -19.53 -10.01 -7.61
N CYS A 74 -19.56 -8.69 -7.68
CA CYS A 74 -20.54 -7.92 -6.95
C CYS A 74 -21.74 -7.54 -7.82
N SER A 75 -22.90 -7.41 -7.17
CA SER A 75 -24.12 -6.90 -7.81
C SER A 75 -23.97 -5.42 -8.17
N GLU A 76 -24.86 -4.90 -9.00
CA GLU A 76 -24.90 -3.45 -9.29
C GLU A 76 -25.11 -2.63 -8.01
N TYR A 77 -25.91 -3.12 -7.08
CA TYR A 77 -26.07 -2.52 -5.75
C TYR A 77 -24.74 -2.50 -4.98
N GLY A 78 -24.00 -3.61 -4.97
CA GLY A 78 -22.68 -3.69 -4.31
C GLY A 78 -21.67 -2.70 -4.89
N LYS A 79 -21.66 -2.53 -6.21
CA LYS A 79 -20.82 -1.54 -6.90
C LYS A 79 -21.15 -0.12 -6.44
N GLN A 80 -22.43 0.23 -6.49
CA GLN A 80 -22.92 1.54 -6.09
C GLN A 80 -22.63 1.82 -4.62
N LEU A 81 -22.91 0.86 -3.75
CA LEU A 81 -22.66 1.00 -2.31
C LEU A 81 -21.18 1.21 -2.01
N SER A 82 -20.30 0.43 -2.65
CA SER A 82 -18.85 0.56 -2.50
C SER A 82 -18.38 1.96 -2.93
N TYR A 83 -18.84 2.43 -4.07
CA TYR A 83 -18.51 3.76 -4.58
C TYR A 83 -18.98 4.87 -3.65
N GLU A 84 -20.26 4.87 -3.29
CA GLU A 84 -20.86 5.93 -2.45
C GLU A 84 -20.30 5.95 -1.03
N THR A 85 -20.04 4.78 -0.44
CA THR A 85 -19.39 4.68 0.88
C THR A 85 -17.99 5.31 0.83
N SER A 86 -17.20 4.95 -0.16
CA SER A 86 -15.85 5.48 -0.30
C SER A 86 -15.83 6.98 -0.60
N LYS A 87 -16.75 7.44 -1.45
CA LYS A 87 -16.96 8.88 -1.69
C LYS A 87 -17.25 9.62 -0.39
N TYR A 88 -18.18 9.13 0.41
CA TYR A 88 -18.52 9.75 1.69
C TYR A 88 -17.33 9.80 2.65
N LEU A 89 -16.62 8.68 2.82
CA LEU A 89 -15.45 8.61 3.69
C LEU A 89 -14.33 9.55 3.22
N THR A 90 -14.10 9.59 1.93
CA THR A 90 -13.12 10.48 1.30
C THR A 90 -13.43 11.95 1.58
N GLN A 91 -14.69 12.35 1.52
CA GLN A 91 -15.12 13.71 1.85
C GLN A 91 -14.88 14.06 3.33
N LYS A 92 -14.71 13.06 4.19
CA LYS A 92 -14.31 13.20 5.59
C LYS A 92 -12.79 13.16 5.81
N GLY A 93 -12.02 13.11 4.74
CA GLY A 93 -10.56 13.07 4.80
C GLY A 93 -9.98 11.69 5.18
N ILE A 94 -10.76 10.62 5.02
CA ILE A 94 -10.37 9.26 5.39
C ILE A 94 -9.80 8.55 4.16
N ASN A 95 -8.68 7.85 4.33
CA ASN A 95 -8.10 7.00 3.28
C ASN A 95 -8.97 5.76 3.06
N ILE A 96 -9.09 5.35 1.82
CA ILE A 96 -9.70 4.08 1.46
C ILE A 96 -8.61 3.04 1.18
N VAL A 97 -8.70 1.90 1.85
CA VAL A 97 -7.71 0.82 1.76
C VAL A 97 -8.40 -0.46 1.33
N ASN A 98 -7.85 -1.14 0.33
CA ASN A 98 -8.30 -2.48 -0.07
C ASN A 98 -7.24 -3.19 -0.92
N GLY A 99 -7.58 -4.36 -1.42
CA GLY A 99 -6.67 -5.20 -2.20
C GLY A 99 -6.60 -4.90 -3.69
N LEU A 100 -7.26 -3.86 -4.17
CA LEU A 100 -7.34 -3.52 -5.61
C LEU A 100 -7.87 -4.70 -6.46
N ALA A 101 -8.75 -5.51 -5.90
CA ALA A 101 -9.38 -6.60 -6.63
C ALA A 101 -10.46 -6.08 -7.59
N LEU A 102 -10.89 -6.93 -8.51
CA LEU A 102 -12.08 -6.64 -9.32
C LEU A 102 -13.33 -6.56 -8.42
N GLY A 103 -14.36 -5.90 -8.91
CA GLY A 103 -15.63 -5.79 -8.18
C GLY A 103 -15.65 -4.67 -7.15
N CYS A 104 -16.07 -4.97 -5.93
CA CYS A 104 -16.26 -3.95 -4.89
C CYS A 104 -15.02 -3.10 -4.61
N ASP A 105 -13.85 -3.72 -4.55
CA ASP A 105 -12.59 -2.99 -4.32
C ASP A 105 -12.35 -1.91 -5.37
N THR A 106 -12.54 -2.26 -6.64
CA THR A 106 -12.36 -1.32 -7.77
C THR A 106 -13.31 -0.13 -7.65
N PHE A 107 -14.58 -0.38 -7.36
CA PHE A 107 -15.58 0.69 -7.23
C PHE A 107 -15.35 1.55 -5.99
N ALA A 108 -14.89 0.95 -4.91
CA ALA A 108 -14.49 1.70 -3.71
C ALA A 108 -13.35 2.66 -4.00
N LEU A 109 -12.29 2.20 -4.68
CA LEU A 109 -11.16 3.07 -5.05
C LEU A 109 -11.57 4.16 -6.03
N ARG A 110 -12.47 3.88 -6.98
CA ARG A 110 -13.04 4.90 -7.86
C ARG A 110 -13.80 5.96 -7.07
N GLY A 111 -14.58 5.57 -6.08
CA GLY A 111 -15.28 6.51 -5.20
C GLY A 111 -14.33 7.47 -4.50
N ALA A 112 -13.17 6.99 -4.07
CA ALA A 112 -12.12 7.83 -3.50
C ALA A 112 -11.47 8.74 -4.56
N LEU A 113 -11.00 8.18 -5.65
CA LEU A 113 -10.24 8.91 -6.68
C LEU A 113 -11.07 9.98 -7.38
N ASP A 114 -12.32 9.70 -7.73
CA ASP A 114 -13.22 10.65 -8.38
C ASP A 114 -13.56 11.86 -7.48
N ASN A 115 -13.32 11.73 -6.19
CA ASN A 115 -13.58 12.76 -5.19
C ASN A 115 -12.31 13.32 -4.53
N ASN A 116 -11.18 13.26 -5.22
CA ASN A 116 -9.87 13.77 -4.81
C ASN A 116 -9.37 13.14 -3.49
N GLY A 117 -9.72 11.89 -3.26
CA GLY A 117 -9.32 11.15 -2.08
C GLY A 117 -8.04 10.34 -2.26
N ARG A 118 -7.78 9.55 -1.24
CA ARG A 118 -6.60 8.69 -1.11
C ARG A 118 -7.02 7.28 -0.81
#